data_968f8f2516fee065890f50b82fbb575a
#
_entry.id   968f8f2516fee065890f50b82fbb575a
#
_cell.length_a   1.000
_cell.length_b   1.000
_cell.length_c   1.000
_cell.angle_alpha   90.00
_cell.angle_beta   90.00
_cell.angle_gamma   90.00
#
_symmetry.space_group_name_H-M   'P 1'
#
loop_
_entity.id
_entity.type
_entity.pdbx_description
1 polymer ?
#
loop_
_entity_poly.entity_id
_entity_poly.type
_entity_poly.pdbx_seq_one_letter_code
_entity_poly.pdbx_strand_id
1 'polypeptide(L)'
;MLCERLEATRNGDLVLFTDWQGDADERLTGEPGSEVVEVLARADERGVDVRGLVWRSHREMFGFNAAANRRLGHALQKRGAEALLDMRVRTGGSHHQKMVVIRHRNDPSRDVAYVGGIDLCHSRRDDSDHLGDPQALLMAREYGPTPPWHDIQAAVSGPAVHDVETVFRERWEDPTPLSRSRIHVRQDRKLGLDVISDPLPPQTAPPPPVPGSRHVVQLLRTYPNLRHGRDYPFAPGGERSVALGYTKALSRARRLVYVEDQYLWGRHVGDVFSRALRAHPHLHVIAVVPMHPDRNGPLTRIPQLLGRRRAMLDMMQAAPGRVAVYGIENRMGTPVYVHSKTCVVDDTWATIGSDNFNRRSWTHDSELTVAVVDRERLAAGEPTSGYARRLRLALAAEHLDRQQQSVDATLHAIADCVAPDGMWAAFEQSAAQLDAWHAGGCVSPRPTGRLRRLHPPALSSLTRLLAVPPYLVLHDPDGRPRGLQRSDDF
;
A
#
# COMPACT_ATOMS: atom_id res chain seq x y z
N MET A 1 -18.54 3.14 -1.66
CA MET A 1 -18.30 1.88 -2.42
C MET A 1 -18.10 0.66 -1.51
N LEU A 2 -17.05 0.56 -0.64
CA LEU A 2 -16.89 -0.61 0.25
C LEU A 2 -18.08 -0.77 1.20
N CYS A 3 -18.44 0.29 1.94
CA CYS A 3 -19.59 0.28 2.87
C CYS A 3 -20.89 -0.19 2.19
N GLU A 4 -21.21 0.33 1.03
CA GLU A 4 -22.39 -0.09 0.23
C GLU A 4 -22.36 -1.56 -0.14
N ARG A 5 -21.18 -2.10 -0.51
CA ARG A 5 -21.03 -3.52 -0.81
C ARG A 5 -21.22 -4.40 0.41
N LEU A 6 -20.69 -3.98 1.57
CA LEU A 6 -20.88 -4.69 2.84
C LEU A 6 -22.36 -4.65 3.27
N GLU A 7 -23.03 -3.51 3.15
CA GLU A 7 -24.47 -3.40 3.47
C GLU A 7 -25.37 -4.18 2.51
N ALA A 8 -24.91 -4.42 1.29
CA ALA A 8 -25.64 -5.22 0.29
C ALA A 8 -25.49 -6.74 0.47
N THR A 9 -24.70 -7.21 1.45
CA THR A 9 -24.52 -8.64 1.76
C THR A 9 -25.76 -9.25 2.40
N ARG A 10 -25.94 -10.55 2.22
CA ARG A 10 -27.11 -11.31 2.65
C ARG A 10 -26.73 -12.61 3.35
N ASN A 11 -27.68 -13.25 3.98
CA ASN A 11 -27.51 -14.56 4.63
C ASN A 11 -26.79 -15.56 3.72
N GLY A 12 -25.74 -16.15 4.25
CA GLY A 12 -24.89 -17.13 3.58
C GLY A 12 -23.78 -16.55 2.70
N ASP A 13 -23.69 -15.22 2.56
CA ASP A 13 -22.53 -14.55 1.97
C ASP A 13 -21.32 -14.64 2.92
N LEU A 14 -20.12 -14.39 2.39
CA LEU A 14 -18.86 -14.45 3.15
C LEU A 14 -18.12 -13.12 3.01
N VAL A 15 -17.67 -12.58 4.13
CA VAL A 15 -16.80 -11.40 4.21
C VAL A 15 -15.50 -11.76 4.94
N LEU A 16 -14.37 -11.63 4.25
CA LEU A 16 -13.05 -11.87 4.79
C LEU A 16 -12.24 -10.57 4.75
N PHE A 17 -11.51 -10.26 5.82
CA PHE A 17 -10.64 -9.08 5.81
C PHE A 17 -9.34 -9.29 6.56
N THR A 18 -8.29 -8.57 6.14
CA THR A 18 -7.02 -8.48 6.87
C THR A 18 -6.57 -7.04 6.94
N ASP A 19 -6.06 -6.62 8.11
CA ASP A 19 -5.55 -5.29 8.34
C ASP A 19 -4.27 -5.28 9.17
N TRP A 20 -3.39 -4.33 8.87
CA TRP A 20 -2.25 -3.99 9.71
C TRP A 20 -2.71 -3.18 10.93
N GLN A 21 -3.65 -2.28 10.74
CA GLN A 21 -4.31 -1.49 11.78
C GLN A 21 -5.81 -1.45 11.51
N GLY A 22 -6.61 -1.56 12.60
CA GLY A 22 -8.05 -1.39 12.52
C GLY A 22 -8.56 -0.60 13.71
N ASP A 23 -9.43 0.37 13.45
CA ASP A 23 -10.12 1.14 14.47
C ASP A 23 -11.63 0.82 14.42
N ALA A 24 -12.19 0.42 15.56
CA ALA A 24 -13.58 -0.02 15.64
C ALA A 24 -14.58 1.08 15.28
N ASP A 25 -14.23 2.32 15.59
CA ASP A 25 -15.03 3.52 15.42
C ASP A 25 -14.67 4.34 14.16
N GLU A 26 -13.80 3.82 13.28
CA GLU A 26 -13.58 4.43 11.97
C GLU A 26 -14.85 4.39 11.14
N ARG A 27 -15.23 5.53 10.57
CA ARG A 27 -16.44 5.70 9.78
C ARG A 27 -16.16 5.57 8.29
N LEU A 28 -16.57 4.47 7.68
CA LEU A 28 -16.32 4.17 6.28
C LEU A 28 -16.87 5.22 5.28
N THR A 29 -17.93 5.94 5.66
CA THR A 29 -18.50 7.03 4.85
C THR A 29 -18.31 8.40 5.47
N GLY A 30 -17.83 8.47 6.72
CA GLY A 30 -17.78 9.67 7.55
C GLY A 30 -19.06 9.91 8.36
N GLU A 31 -20.14 9.27 8.01
CA GLU A 31 -21.44 9.43 8.68
C GLU A 31 -21.59 8.49 9.87
N PRO A 32 -22.29 8.91 10.94
CA PRO A 32 -22.64 8.02 12.04
C PRO A 32 -23.40 6.78 11.56
N GLY A 33 -23.08 5.62 12.15
CA GLY A 33 -23.65 4.32 11.77
C GLY A 33 -22.85 3.62 10.66
N SER A 34 -21.81 4.25 10.11
CA SER A 34 -20.89 3.62 9.16
C SER A 34 -19.56 3.19 9.81
N GLU A 35 -19.50 3.13 11.13
CA GLU A 35 -18.35 2.63 11.88
C GLU A 35 -18.03 1.19 11.47
N VAL A 36 -16.73 0.87 11.30
CA VAL A 36 -16.24 -0.45 10.86
C VAL A 36 -16.90 -1.57 11.65
N VAL A 37 -16.93 -1.46 13.00
CA VAL A 37 -17.54 -2.49 13.86
C VAL A 37 -19.05 -2.60 13.62
N GLU A 38 -19.75 -1.49 13.42
CA GLU A 38 -21.20 -1.50 13.21
C GLU A 38 -21.59 -2.11 11.86
N VAL A 39 -20.85 -1.76 10.80
CA VAL A 39 -21.10 -2.28 9.44
C VAL A 39 -20.86 -3.79 9.38
N LEU A 40 -19.73 -4.26 9.95
CA LEU A 40 -19.39 -5.69 9.97
C LEU A 40 -20.30 -6.50 10.88
N ALA A 41 -20.68 -5.95 12.06
CA ALA A 41 -21.62 -6.63 12.95
C ALA A 41 -23.02 -6.73 12.35
N ARG A 42 -23.54 -5.69 11.68
CA ARG A 42 -24.81 -5.79 10.96
C ARG A 42 -24.76 -6.81 9.82
N ALA A 43 -23.61 -6.98 9.17
CA ALA A 43 -23.46 -8.06 8.19
C ALA A 43 -23.59 -9.44 8.85
N ASP A 44 -22.91 -9.66 9.97
CA ASP A 44 -23.00 -10.90 10.77
C ASP A 44 -24.43 -11.15 11.26
N GLU A 45 -25.12 -10.15 11.82
CA GLU A 45 -26.50 -10.21 12.26
C GLU A 45 -27.48 -10.58 11.12
N ARG A 46 -27.13 -10.29 9.85
CA ARG A 46 -27.88 -10.73 8.66
C ARG A 46 -27.57 -12.17 8.24
N GLY A 47 -26.67 -12.87 8.95
CA GLY A 47 -26.24 -14.24 8.64
C GLY A 47 -25.13 -14.31 7.59
N VAL A 48 -24.34 -13.24 7.43
CA VAL A 48 -23.10 -13.24 6.67
C VAL A 48 -21.99 -13.83 7.53
N ASP A 49 -21.17 -14.70 6.98
CA ASP A 49 -20.00 -15.23 7.70
C ASP A 49 -18.85 -14.20 7.63
N VAL A 50 -18.61 -13.48 8.73
CA VAL A 50 -17.60 -12.40 8.81
C VAL A 50 -16.37 -12.88 9.54
N ARG A 51 -15.21 -12.93 8.84
CA ARG A 51 -13.92 -13.40 9.37
C ARG A 51 -12.82 -12.37 9.16
N GLY A 52 -12.08 -12.06 10.21
CA GLY A 52 -10.99 -11.07 10.17
C GLY A 52 -9.68 -11.57 10.78
N LEU A 53 -8.56 -11.24 10.13
CA LEU A 53 -7.21 -11.37 10.66
C LEU A 53 -6.58 -9.99 10.81
N VAL A 54 -6.57 -9.45 12.02
CA VAL A 54 -5.95 -8.16 12.32
C VAL A 54 -4.57 -8.39 12.91
N TRP A 55 -3.57 -7.67 12.44
CA TRP A 55 -2.24 -7.78 13.04
C TRP A 55 -2.28 -7.45 14.53
N ARG A 56 -1.76 -8.34 15.36
CA ARG A 56 -1.73 -8.12 16.81
C ARG A 56 -0.88 -6.91 17.23
N SER A 57 0.07 -6.52 16.37
CA SER A 57 1.00 -5.43 16.57
C SER A 57 2.07 -5.68 17.64
N HIS A 58 3.14 -4.91 17.60
CA HIS A 58 4.15 -4.83 18.65
C HIS A 58 3.69 -3.90 19.79
N ARG A 59 4.53 -3.75 20.82
CA ARG A 59 4.19 -2.91 21.98
C ARG A 59 4.03 -1.45 21.60
N GLU A 60 3.06 -0.78 22.21
CA GLU A 60 2.71 0.62 21.97
C GLU A 60 3.87 1.60 22.19
N MET A 61 4.81 1.29 23.09
CA MET A 61 5.99 2.12 23.36
C MET A 61 6.85 2.45 22.13
N PHE A 62 6.70 1.67 21.04
CA PHE A 62 7.36 1.91 19.75
C PHE A 62 6.46 2.63 18.74
N GLY A 63 5.33 3.16 19.21
CA GLY A 63 4.38 3.89 18.37
C GLY A 63 3.47 3.03 17.51
N PHE A 64 3.28 1.76 17.88
CA PHE A 64 2.31 0.87 17.26
C PHE A 64 0.95 0.95 17.94
N ASN A 65 -0.11 0.66 17.20
CA ASN A 65 -1.50 0.77 17.66
C ASN A 65 -2.09 -0.57 18.15
N ALA A 66 -1.34 -1.30 18.98
CA ALA A 66 -1.77 -2.58 19.51
C ALA A 66 -3.11 -2.51 20.27
N ALA A 67 -3.42 -1.39 20.94
CA ALA A 67 -4.68 -1.20 21.65
C ALA A 67 -5.87 -1.05 20.68
N ALA A 68 -5.71 -0.32 19.57
CA ALA A 68 -6.75 -0.16 18.57
C ALA A 68 -7.13 -1.52 17.96
N ASN A 69 -6.13 -2.29 17.51
CA ASN A 69 -6.35 -3.62 16.94
C ASN A 69 -7.04 -4.56 17.93
N ARG A 70 -6.65 -4.55 19.22
CA ARG A 70 -7.35 -5.32 20.26
C ARG A 70 -8.78 -4.88 20.48
N ARG A 71 -9.04 -3.54 20.44
CA ARG A 71 -10.42 -3.03 20.55
C ARG A 71 -11.29 -3.49 19.40
N LEU A 72 -10.78 -3.41 18.15
CA LEU A 72 -11.52 -3.90 16.97
C LEU A 72 -11.83 -5.38 17.08
N GLY A 73 -10.82 -6.24 17.32
CA GLY A 73 -11.03 -7.69 17.48
C GLY A 73 -12.03 -8.03 18.57
N HIS A 74 -11.89 -7.41 19.75
CA HIS A 74 -12.81 -7.63 20.87
C HIS A 74 -14.24 -7.13 20.59
N ALA A 75 -14.38 -5.97 19.94
CA ALA A 75 -15.70 -5.42 19.63
C ALA A 75 -16.45 -6.29 18.62
N LEU A 76 -15.77 -6.80 17.60
CA LEU A 76 -16.36 -7.71 16.62
C LEU A 76 -16.74 -9.06 17.23
N GLN A 77 -15.84 -9.68 18.01
CA GLN A 77 -16.13 -10.95 18.67
C GLN A 77 -17.32 -10.84 19.63
N LYS A 78 -17.48 -9.73 20.34
CA LYS A 78 -18.67 -9.48 21.18
C LYS A 78 -19.98 -9.39 20.40
N ARG A 79 -19.93 -9.08 19.12
CA ARG A 79 -21.08 -8.91 18.24
C ARG A 79 -21.36 -10.14 17.37
N GLY A 80 -20.54 -11.21 17.50
CA GLY A 80 -20.72 -12.47 16.80
C GLY A 80 -19.74 -12.74 15.66
N ALA A 81 -19.14 -11.70 15.07
CA ALA A 81 -18.15 -11.84 14.02
C ALA A 81 -16.82 -12.40 14.56
N GLU A 82 -16.13 -13.23 13.79
CA GLU A 82 -14.83 -13.79 14.20
C GLU A 82 -13.67 -12.95 13.69
N ALA A 83 -13.08 -12.12 14.54
CA ALA A 83 -11.92 -11.29 14.24
C ALA A 83 -10.76 -11.63 15.17
N LEU A 84 -9.70 -12.26 14.62
CA LEU A 84 -8.59 -12.82 15.36
C LEU A 84 -7.35 -11.91 15.29
N LEU A 85 -6.56 -11.88 16.38
CA LEU A 85 -5.32 -11.11 16.48
C LEU A 85 -4.11 -11.95 16.10
N ASP A 86 -3.60 -11.75 14.88
CA ASP A 86 -2.51 -12.55 14.31
C ASP A 86 -1.12 -11.96 14.58
N MET A 87 -0.24 -12.76 15.20
CA MET A 87 1.18 -12.46 15.43
C MET A 87 2.11 -13.50 14.82
N ARG A 88 1.66 -14.24 13.84
CA ARG A 88 2.48 -15.17 13.05
C ARG A 88 3.32 -14.37 12.04
N VAL A 89 4.31 -13.67 12.54
CA VAL A 89 5.23 -12.83 11.79
C VAL A 89 6.67 -13.12 12.17
N ARG A 90 7.60 -12.74 11.31
CA ARG A 90 9.03 -12.75 11.67
C ARG A 90 9.29 -11.78 12.81
N THR A 91 10.31 -12.05 13.64
CA THR A 91 10.72 -11.14 14.72
C THR A 91 10.97 -9.75 14.18
N GLY A 92 10.25 -8.75 14.71
CA GLY A 92 10.29 -7.36 14.24
C GLY A 92 9.53 -7.11 12.93
N GLY A 93 8.87 -8.12 12.37
CA GLY A 93 8.02 -7.99 11.19
C GLY A 93 6.56 -7.68 11.53
N SER A 94 5.75 -7.49 10.50
CA SER A 94 4.32 -7.24 10.61
C SER A 94 3.50 -8.07 9.63
N HIS A 95 2.25 -8.30 9.97
CA HIS A 95 1.23 -8.69 9.02
C HIS A 95 0.74 -7.39 8.35
N HIS A 96 1.23 -7.11 7.15
CA HIS A 96 1.00 -5.82 6.50
C HIS A 96 0.04 -5.91 5.30
N GLN A 97 -0.47 -7.10 5.00
CA GLN A 97 -1.51 -7.32 3.99
C GLN A 97 -2.79 -6.55 4.36
N LYS A 98 -3.42 -5.94 3.37
CA LYS A 98 -4.69 -5.24 3.48
C LYS A 98 -5.60 -5.72 2.37
N MET A 99 -6.67 -6.40 2.75
CA MET A 99 -7.66 -6.88 1.80
C MET A 99 -9.03 -7.00 2.46
N VAL A 100 -10.07 -6.85 1.64
CA VAL A 100 -11.44 -7.24 1.96
C VAL A 100 -11.97 -8.08 0.81
N VAL A 101 -12.48 -9.28 1.09
CA VAL A 101 -13.11 -10.16 0.10
C VAL A 101 -14.58 -10.30 0.44
N ILE A 102 -15.44 -10.10 -0.53
CA ILE A 102 -16.89 -10.30 -0.40
C ILE A 102 -17.30 -11.34 -1.43
N ARG A 103 -17.79 -12.49 -0.94
CA ARG A 103 -18.32 -13.58 -1.77
C ARG A 103 -19.81 -13.68 -1.59
N HIS A 104 -20.54 -13.72 -2.69
CA HIS A 104 -22.00 -13.83 -2.70
C HIS A 104 -22.43 -15.25 -3.03
N ARG A 105 -23.05 -15.93 -2.05
CA ARG A 105 -23.46 -17.34 -2.20
C ARG A 105 -24.31 -17.61 -3.43
N ASN A 106 -25.26 -16.74 -3.70
CA ASN A 106 -26.27 -16.94 -4.74
C ASN A 106 -26.00 -16.14 -6.03
N ASP A 107 -24.97 -15.29 -6.05
CA ASP A 107 -24.64 -14.46 -7.21
C ASP A 107 -23.12 -14.16 -7.28
N PRO A 108 -22.30 -15.14 -7.70
CA PRO A 108 -20.85 -14.97 -7.80
C PRO A 108 -20.40 -13.85 -8.77
N SER A 109 -21.29 -13.38 -9.64
CA SER A 109 -20.96 -12.25 -10.54
C SER A 109 -20.76 -10.93 -9.79
N ARG A 110 -21.26 -10.83 -8.55
CA ARG A 110 -21.11 -9.69 -7.66
C ARG A 110 -19.88 -9.76 -6.76
N ASP A 111 -19.17 -10.89 -6.77
CA ASP A 111 -17.99 -11.08 -5.95
C ASP A 111 -16.95 -10.01 -6.22
N VAL A 112 -16.33 -9.52 -5.16
CA VAL A 112 -15.32 -8.47 -5.24
C VAL A 112 -14.26 -8.66 -4.16
N ALA A 113 -13.01 -8.36 -4.51
CA ALA A 113 -11.91 -8.25 -3.57
C ALA A 113 -11.27 -6.87 -3.65
N TYR A 114 -10.99 -6.27 -2.50
CA TYR A 114 -10.25 -5.03 -2.38
C TYR A 114 -8.83 -5.34 -1.90
N VAL A 115 -7.82 -4.79 -2.60
CA VAL A 115 -6.40 -4.96 -2.26
C VAL A 115 -5.69 -3.62 -2.45
N GLY A 116 -4.89 -3.19 -1.48
CA GLY A 116 -4.15 -1.93 -1.61
C GLY A 116 -3.49 -1.43 -0.34
N GLY A 117 -3.36 -0.10 -0.22
CA GLY A 117 -2.73 0.57 0.91
C GLY A 117 -3.67 0.86 2.08
N ILE A 118 -4.98 0.79 1.87
CA ILE A 118 -5.99 1.30 2.81
C ILE A 118 -6.37 0.23 3.83
N ASP A 119 -6.08 0.51 5.11
CA ASP A 119 -6.58 -0.22 6.28
C ASP A 119 -7.98 0.27 6.70
N LEU A 120 -8.72 -0.53 7.47
CA LEU A 120 -9.97 -0.14 8.12
C LEU A 120 -9.70 0.65 9.42
N CYS A 121 -9.03 1.79 9.31
CA CYS A 121 -8.59 2.57 10.46
C CYS A 121 -8.64 4.08 10.20
N HIS A 122 -8.52 4.87 11.26
CA HIS A 122 -8.49 6.32 11.21
C HIS A 122 -7.43 6.85 10.23
N SER A 123 -7.65 8.07 9.74
CA SER A 123 -6.79 8.78 8.76
C SER A 123 -6.76 8.17 7.36
N ARG A 124 -7.69 7.30 6.99
CA ARG A 124 -7.69 6.68 5.64
C ARG A 124 -8.77 7.25 4.72
N ARG A 125 -9.73 7.97 5.26
CA ARG A 125 -10.80 8.57 4.47
C ARG A 125 -10.42 10.01 4.10
N ASP A 126 -10.08 10.21 2.86
CA ASP A 126 -9.81 11.53 2.27
C ASP A 126 -10.28 11.50 0.80
N ASP A 127 -10.30 12.65 0.16
CA ASP A 127 -10.68 12.80 -1.24
C ASP A 127 -9.60 13.57 -2.03
N SER A 128 -9.88 13.87 -3.30
CA SER A 128 -8.93 14.56 -4.16
C SER A 128 -8.61 16.01 -3.75
N ASP A 129 -9.34 16.60 -2.80
CA ASP A 129 -9.03 17.92 -2.26
C ASP A 129 -7.97 17.85 -1.15
N HIS A 130 -7.79 16.68 -0.55
CA HIS A 130 -6.82 16.40 0.52
C HIS A 130 -6.93 17.38 1.68
N LEU A 131 -8.13 17.45 2.27
CA LEU A 131 -8.38 18.27 3.44
C LEU A 131 -8.19 17.51 4.76
N GLY A 132 -7.95 16.20 4.67
CA GLY A 132 -7.78 15.30 5.79
C GLY A 132 -9.11 14.77 6.36
N ASP A 133 -9.00 13.68 7.11
CA ASP A 133 -10.14 13.04 7.77
C ASP A 133 -10.41 13.72 9.13
N PRO A 134 -11.66 14.06 9.47
CA PRO A 134 -12.03 14.49 10.82
C PRO A 134 -11.65 13.50 11.93
N GLN A 135 -11.54 12.20 11.62
CA GLN A 135 -11.04 11.15 12.54
C GLN A 135 -9.54 10.90 12.40
N ALA A 136 -8.78 11.81 11.77
CA ALA A 136 -7.36 11.65 11.58
C ALA A 136 -6.57 11.59 12.89
N LEU A 137 -5.57 10.71 12.95
CA LEU A 137 -4.59 10.66 14.02
C LEU A 137 -3.49 11.70 13.79
N LEU A 138 -2.97 12.26 14.87
CA LEU A 138 -1.86 13.22 14.80
C LEU A 138 -0.62 12.55 14.20
N MET A 139 0.00 13.26 13.27
CA MET A 139 1.26 12.90 12.63
C MET A 139 2.37 13.90 12.96
N ALA A 140 3.43 13.94 12.16
CA ALA A 140 4.42 14.99 12.26
C ALA A 140 3.74 16.36 12.05
N ARG A 141 4.21 17.36 12.79
CA ARG A 141 3.62 18.71 12.85
C ARG A 141 3.41 19.37 11.49
N GLU A 142 4.23 19.00 10.53
CA GLU A 142 4.21 19.52 9.16
C GLU A 142 2.89 19.18 8.42
N TYR A 143 2.19 18.12 8.83
CA TYR A 143 0.91 17.70 8.27
C TYR A 143 -0.32 18.38 8.91
N GLY A 144 -0.10 19.21 9.93
CA GLY A 144 -1.19 19.92 10.62
C GLY A 144 -2.04 19.04 11.55
N PRO A 145 -3.15 19.57 12.06
CA PRO A 145 -4.02 18.88 13.03
C PRO A 145 -4.89 17.79 12.40
N THR A 146 -5.23 17.92 11.12
CA THR A 146 -5.98 16.93 10.32
C THR A 146 -5.11 16.54 9.12
N PRO A 147 -4.15 15.60 9.30
CA PRO A 147 -3.19 15.24 8.25
C PRO A 147 -3.88 14.80 6.96
N PRO A 148 -3.64 15.50 5.84
CA PRO A 148 -4.11 15.07 4.52
C PRO A 148 -3.48 13.75 4.11
N TRP A 149 -4.29 12.88 3.46
CA TRP A 149 -3.90 11.52 3.12
C TRP A 149 -4.11 11.24 1.63
N HIS A 150 -3.13 10.56 1.00
CA HIS A 150 -3.24 10.08 -0.37
C HIS A 150 -2.93 8.58 -0.41
N ASP A 151 -3.90 7.79 -0.83
CA ASP A 151 -3.78 6.33 -0.89
C ASP A 151 -4.55 5.74 -2.06
N ILE A 152 -4.35 4.45 -2.33
CA ILE A 152 -4.95 3.75 -3.45
C ILE A 152 -5.39 2.33 -3.06
N GLN A 153 -6.57 1.93 -3.56
CA GLN A 153 -7.12 0.60 -3.39
C GLN A 153 -7.64 0.08 -4.72
N ALA A 154 -7.30 -1.15 -5.08
CA ALA A 154 -7.87 -1.83 -6.22
C ALA A 154 -9.13 -2.61 -5.82
N ALA A 155 -10.20 -2.49 -6.60
CA ALA A 155 -11.34 -3.39 -6.56
C ALA A 155 -11.21 -4.39 -7.71
N VAL A 156 -11.12 -5.67 -7.38
CA VAL A 156 -10.94 -6.79 -8.31
C VAL A 156 -12.23 -7.59 -8.37
N SER A 157 -12.71 -7.89 -9.57
CA SER A 157 -13.88 -8.75 -9.84
C SER A 157 -13.50 -9.90 -10.77
N GLY A 158 -14.35 -10.92 -10.85
CA GLY A 158 -14.12 -12.09 -11.67
C GLY A 158 -13.15 -13.10 -11.02
N PRO A 159 -12.52 -13.99 -11.80
CA PRO A 159 -11.80 -15.16 -11.27
C PRO A 159 -10.74 -14.85 -10.23
N ALA A 160 -10.04 -13.70 -10.32
CA ALA A 160 -8.98 -13.33 -9.40
C ALA A 160 -9.47 -13.09 -7.94
N VAL A 161 -10.77 -12.91 -7.72
CA VAL A 161 -11.35 -12.85 -6.36
C VAL A 161 -11.08 -14.15 -5.59
N HIS A 162 -11.18 -15.31 -6.27
CA HIS A 162 -10.85 -16.61 -5.71
C HIS A 162 -9.40 -16.68 -5.23
N ASP A 163 -8.48 -16.12 -6.00
CA ASP A 163 -7.05 -16.13 -5.62
C ASP A 163 -6.79 -15.23 -4.41
N VAL A 164 -7.46 -14.07 -4.31
CA VAL A 164 -7.37 -13.19 -3.12
C VAL A 164 -7.96 -13.89 -1.89
N GLU A 165 -9.10 -14.58 -2.03
CA GLU A 165 -9.68 -15.42 -0.97
C GLU A 165 -8.69 -16.50 -0.52
N THR A 166 -8.00 -17.16 -1.45
CA THR A 166 -6.99 -18.18 -1.14
C THR A 166 -5.88 -17.62 -0.24
N VAL A 167 -5.42 -16.37 -0.48
CA VAL A 167 -4.41 -15.72 0.38
C VAL A 167 -4.89 -15.58 1.83
N PHE A 168 -6.17 -15.25 2.05
CA PHE A 168 -6.76 -15.22 3.38
C PHE A 168 -6.82 -16.62 4.00
N ARG A 169 -7.35 -17.60 3.24
CA ARG A 169 -7.56 -18.99 3.71
C ARG A 169 -6.28 -19.66 4.13
N GLU A 170 -5.22 -19.57 3.34
CA GLU A 170 -3.91 -20.13 3.68
C GLU A 170 -3.43 -19.66 5.06
N ARG A 171 -3.67 -18.39 5.40
CA ARG A 171 -3.27 -17.85 6.70
C ARG A 171 -4.29 -18.14 7.80
N TRP A 172 -5.57 -18.18 7.49
CA TRP A 172 -6.63 -18.53 8.43
C TRP A 172 -6.52 -19.98 8.90
N GLU A 173 -6.32 -20.88 7.96
CA GLU A 173 -6.25 -22.34 8.16
C GLU A 173 -4.87 -22.83 8.63
N ASP A 174 -3.88 -21.94 8.78
CA ASP A 174 -2.57 -22.26 9.32
C ASP A 174 -2.71 -22.75 10.78
N PRO A 175 -2.33 -24.04 11.08
CA PRO A 175 -2.53 -24.64 12.40
C PRO A 175 -1.62 -24.07 13.48
N THR A 176 -0.67 -23.19 13.12
CA THR A 176 0.23 -22.61 14.11
C THR A 176 -0.50 -21.60 14.99
N PRO A 177 -0.22 -21.57 16.32
CA PRO A 177 -0.87 -20.61 17.20
C PRO A 177 -0.71 -19.17 16.74
N LEU A 178 -1.78 -18.39 16.80
CA LEU A 178 -1.81 -16.96 16.42
C LEU A 178 -0.74 -16.13 17.13
N SER A 179 -0.34 -16.53 18.33
CA SER A 179 0.81 -15.97 19.02
C SER A 179 1.49 -17.02 19.91
N ARG A 180 2.83 -17.01 19.92
CA ARG A 180 3.67 -17.83 20.81
C ARG A 180 4.04 -17.12 22.11
N SER A 181 3.65 -15.86 22.27
CA SER A 181 3.97 -15.06 23.46
C SER A 181 3.06 -15.42 24.63
N ARG A 182 3.63 -15.86 25.76
CA ARG A 182 2.88 -16.10 27.00
C ARG A 182 2.15 -14.84 27.50
N ILE A 183 2.68 -13.67 27.22
CA ILE A 183 2.05 -12.39 27.59
C ILE A 183 0.77 -12.20 26.76
N HIS A 184 0.83 -12.45 25.46
CA HIS A 184 -0.34 -12.36 24.59
C HIS A 184 -1.43 -13.36 25.01
N VAL A 185 -1.08 -14.61 25.24
CA VAL A 185 -2.03 -15.66 25.71
C VAL A 185 -2.71 -15.26 27.02
N ARG A 186 -1.97 -14.66 27.97
CA ARG A 186 -2.58 -14.15 29.22
C ARG A 186 -3.51 -12.97 29.00
N GLN A 187 -3.14 -12.05 28.11
CA GLN A 187 -3.98 -10.90 27.75
C GLN A 187 -5.29 -11.35 27.07
N ASP A 188 -5.20 -12.28 26.13
CA ASP A 188 -6.37 -12.80 25.42
C ASP A 188 -7.35 -13.49 26.38
N ARG A 189 -6.81 -14.36 27.25
CA ARG A 189 -7.62 -15.02 28.29
C ARG A 189 -8.30 -14.01 29.23
N LYS A 190 -7.56 -12.95 29.64
CA LYS A 190 -8.11 -11.91 30.51
C LYS A 190 -9.25 -11.11 29.83
N LEU A 191 -9.15 -10.92 28.52
CA LEU A 191 -10.13 -10.19 27.73
C LEU A 191 -11.24 -11.07 27.18
N GLY A 192 -11.16 -12.41 27.38
CA GLY A 192 -12.11 -13.35 26.79
C GLY A 192 -12.06 -13.43 25.26
N LEU A 193 -10.90 -13.12 24.67
CA LEU A 193 -10.72 -13.16 23.22
C LEU A 193 -10.57 -14.59 22.72
N ASP A 194 -11.25 -14.90 21.63
CA ASP A 194 -11.03 -16.14 20.90
C ASP A 194 -9.67 -16.09 20.20
N VAL A 195 -8.96 -17.21 20.24
CA VAL A 195 -7.61 -17.38 19.70
C VAL A 195 -7.49 -18.63 18.81
N ILE A 196 -8.59 -19.29 18.55
CA ILE A 196 -8.69 -20.46 17.69
C ILE A 196 -9.62 -20.12 16.55
N SER A 197 -9.15 -20.28 15.32
CA SER A 197 -9.96 -20.06 14.14
C SER A 197 -10.99 -21.15 13.94
N ASP A 198 -12.24 -20.80 13.78
CA ASP A 198 -13.26 -21.73 13.31
C ASP A 198 -13.03 -22.13 11.85
N PRO A 199 -13.38 -23.35 11.46
CA PRO A 199 -13.27 -23.76 10.06
C PRO A 199 -14.06 -22.85 9.13
N LEU A 200 -13.44 -22.46 8.01
CA LEU A 200 -14.14 -21.75 6.95
C LEU A 200 -15.03 -22.73 6.15
N PRO A 201 -16.16 -22.25 5.59
CA PRO A 201 -16.88 -23.05 4.62
C PRO A 201 -15.98 -23.38 3.41
N PRO A 202 -16.23 -24.50 2.70
CA PRO A 202 -15.43 -24.84 1.53
C PRO A 202 -15.34 -23.69 0.54
N GLN A 203 -14.15 -23.44 0.00
CA GLN A 203 -13.95 -22.39 -0.99
C GLN A 203 -14.78 -22.69 -2.24
N THR A 204 -15.60 -21.75 -2.64
CA THR A 204 -16.42 -21.89 -3.84
C THR A 204 -15.59 -21.70 -5.12
N ALA A 205 -16.09 -22.19 -6.25
CA ALA A 205 -15.43 -22.01 -7.54
C ALA A 205 -15.12 -20.53 -7.84
N PRO A 206 -14.08 -20.26 -8.66
CA PRO A 206 -13.82 -18.90 -9.12
C PRO A 206 -15.05 -18.25 -9.74
N PRO A 207 -15.33 -16.96 -9.46
CA PRO A 207 -16.39 -16.22 -10.11
C PRO A 207 -16.23 -16.24 -11.65
N PRO A 208 -17.30 -16.08 -12.42
CA PRO A 208 -17.19 -16.01 -13.87
C PRO A 208 -16.38 -14.76 -14.29
N PRO A 209 -15.66 -14.81 -15.41
CA PRO A 209 -15.03 -13.63 -15.98
C PRO A 209 -16.04 -12.53 -16.22
N VAL A 210 -15.69 -11.29 -15.87
CA VAL A 210 -16.53 -10.12 -16.17
C VAL A 210 -16.63 -9.96 -17.70
N PRO A 211 -17.83 -9.90 -18.28
CA PRO A 211 -17.99 -9.73 -19.73
C PRO A 211 -17.23 -8.50 -20.24
N GLY A 212 -16.49 -8.66 -21.33
CA GLY A 212 -15.68 -7.57 -21.90
C GLY A 212 -14.41 -7.20 -21.11
N SER A 213 -14.07 -7.93 -20.04
CA SER A 213 -12.83 -7.72 -19.31
C SER A 213 -11.61 -7.99 -20.18
N ARG A 214 -10.68 -7.03 -20.18
CA ARG A 214 -9.42 -7.04 -20.95
C ARG A 214 -8.19 -7.16 -20.06
N HIS A 215 -8.38 -7.31 -18.76
CA HIS A 215 -7.29 -7.31 -17.79
C HIS A 215 -6.88 -8.74 -17.43
N VAL A 216 -5.58 -8.92 -17.23
CA VAL A 216 -5.01 -10.09 -16.56
C VAL A 216 -4.47 -9.61 -15.21
N VAL A 217 -4.88 -10.28 -14.14
CA VAL A 217 -4.47 -9.97 -12.78
C VAL A 217 -3.57 -11.08 -12.28
N GLN A 218 -2.44 -10.70 -11.70
CA GLN A 218 -1.53 -11.59 -10.97
C GLN A 218 -1.39 -11.09 -9.55
N LEU A 219 -1.49 -12.00 -8.57
CA LEU A 219 -1.17 -11.69 -7.19
C LEU A 219 0.33 -11.85 -6.95
N LEU A 220 0.92 -10.85 -6.32
CA LEU A 220 2.30 -10.85 -5.84
C LEU A 220 2.27 -10.79 -4.32
N ARG A 221 3.10 -11.60 -3.66
CA ARG A 221 3.08 -11.72 -2.20
C ARG A 221 4.49 -11.65 -1.63
N THR A 222 4.58 -11.20 -0.40
CA THR A 222 5.74 -11.40 0.45
C THR A 222 5.30 -12.18 1.68
N TYR A 223 5.97 -13.30 1.93
CA TYR A 223 5.97 -13.99 3.22
C TYR A 223 7.41 -14.16 3.67
N PRO A 224 7.78 -13.72 4.88
CA PRO A 224 9.16 -13.82 5.32
C PRO A 224 9.55 -15.27 5.61
N ASN A 225 10.84 -15.60 5.45
CA ASN A 225 11.41 -16.79 6.06
C ASN A 225 11.39 -16.63 7.59
N LEU A 226 10.62 -17.44 8.30
CA LEU A 226 10.47 -17.33 9.76
C LEU A 226 11.63 -17.92 10.56
N ARG A 227 12.56 -18.64 9.89
CA ARG A 227 13.72 -19.34 10.48
C ARG A 227 13.35 -20.50 11.40
N HIS A 228 14.30 -21.39 11.61
CA HIS A 228 14.24 -22.50 12.58
C HIS A 228 13.07 -23.46 12.37
N GLY A 229 12.71 -23.77 11.11
CA GLY A 229 11.62 -24.70 10.79
C GLY A 229 10.24 -24.21 11.25
N ARG A 230 10.04 -22.91 11.30
CA ARG A 230 8.78 -22.28 11.72
C ARG A 230 8.08 -21.57 10.58
N ASP A 231 8.50 -21.84 9.34
CA ASP A 231 7.92 -21.23 8.14
C ASP A 231 6.42 -21.55 8.05
N TYR A 232 5.72 -20.70 7.34
CA TYR A 232 4.31 -20.94 7.02
C TYR A 232 4.19 -22.25 6.23
N PRO A 233 3.24 -23.15 6.55
CA PRO A 233 3.03 -24.39 5.80
C PRO A 233 2.80 -24.18 4.30
N PHE A 234 2.14 -23.07 3.95
CA PHE A 234 1.83 -22.67 2.58
C PHE A 234 2.96 -21.90 1.87
N ALA A 235 3.98 -21.44 2.61
CA ALA A 235 5.14 -20.69 2.05
C ALA A 235 6.47 -21.15 2.71
N PRO A 236 6.91 -22.40 2.48
CA PRO A 236 8.17 -22.92 3.03
C PRO A 236 9.36 -22.10 2.53
N GLY A 237 10.22 -21.64 3.45
CA GLY A 237 11.36 -20.77 3.11
C GLY A 237 10.99 -19.32 2.81
N GLY A 238 9.70 -18.98 2.89
CA GLY A 238 9.14 -17.66 2.55
C GLY A 238 8.84 -17.49 1.07
N GLU A 239 8.06 -16.46 0.74
CA GLU A 239 7.71 -16.07 -0.63
C GLU A 239 8.16 -14.62 -0.89
N ARG A 240 8.65 -14.33 -2.10
CA ARG A 240 9.16 -13.01 -2.50
C ARG A 240 8.71 -12.63 -3.90
N SER A 241 7.50 -13.03 -4.28
CA SER A 241 6.97 -12.72 -5.62
C SER A 241 6.80 -11.22 -5.87
N VAL A 242 6.59 -10.41 -4.83
CA VAL A 242 6.65 -8.93 -4.91
C VAL A 242 8.02 -8.48 -5.44
N ALA A 243 9.10 -8.82 -4.75
CA ALA A 243 10.46 -8.42 -5.14
C ALA A 243 10.84 -8.91 -6.53
N LEU A 244 10.51 -10.17 -6.84
CA LEU A 244 10.77 -10.79 -8.16
C LEU A 244 9.95 -10.14 -9.27
N GLY A 245 8.68 -9.81 -9.00
CA GLY A 245 7.78 -9.12 -9.92
C GLY A 245 8.32 -7.75 -10.31
N TYR A 246 8.68 -6.93 -9.32
CA TYR A 246 9.31 -5.62 -9.58
C TYR A 246 10.65 -5.73 -10.28
N THR A 247 11.53 -6.63 -9.84
CA THR A 247 12.84 -6.82 -10.49
C THR A 247 12.67 -7.18 -11.97
N LYS A 248 11.73 -8.07 -12.28
CA LYS A 248 11.43 -8.48 -13.65
C LYS A 248 10.78 -7.34 -14.47
N ALA A 249 9.81 -6.62 -13.91
CA ALA A 249 9.15 -5.51 -14.60
C ALA A 249 10.12 -4.37 -14.88
N LEU A 250 10.90 -3.94 -13.88
CA LEU A 250 11.89 -2.87 -14.01
C LEU A 250 13.00 -3.22 -14.97
N SER A 251 13.48 -4.48 -15.04
CA SER A 251 14.48 -4.90 -16.04
C SER A 251 13.99 -4.76 -17.48
N ARG A 252 12.69 -4.68 -17.70
CA ARG A 252 12.04 -4.51 -19.00
C ARG A 252 11.62 -3.08 -19.30
N ALA A 253 11.70 -2.19 -18.33
CA ALA A 253 11.33 -0.79 -18.48
C ALA A 253 12.21 -0.10 -19.54
N ARG A 254 11.60 0.72 -20.41
CA ARG A 254 12.28 1.38 -21.53
C ARG A 254 12.13 2.89 -21.56
N ARG A 255 10.99 3.42 -21.12
CA ARG A 255 10.63 4.83 -21.28
C ARG A 255 10.30 5.52 -19.98
N LEU A 256 9.35 4.97 -19.19
CA LEU A 256 8.90 5.59 -17.95
C LEU A 256 8.54 4.55 -16.89
N VAL A 257 9.08 4.76 -15.71
CA VAL A 257 8.57 4.15 -14.47
C VAL A 257 7.98 5.27 -13.62
N TYR A 258 6.70 5.15 -13.32
CA TYR A 258 5.99 6.02 -12.38
C TYR A 258 5.72 5.26 -11.09
N VAL A 259 6.07 5.84 -9.96
CA VAL A 259 5.93 5.22 -8.63
C VAL A 259 5.27 6.19 -7.67
N GLU A 260 4.31 5.72 -6.89
CA GLU A 260 3.93 6.36 -5.63
C GLU A 260 4.22 5.41 -4.48
N ASP A 261 4.89 5.90 -3.46
CA ASP A 261 5.28 5.07 -2.33
C ASP A 261 5.47 5.90 -1.05
N GLN A 262 5.16 5.28 0.06
CA GLN A 262 5.32 5.87 1.38
C GLN A 262 6.80 6.15 1.72
N TYR A 263 7.73 5.35 1.23
CA TYR A 263 9.12 5.36 1.68
C TYR A 263 10.16 5.59 0.58
N LEU A 264 10.17 4.74 -0.46
CA LEU A 264 11.24 4.66 -1.46
C LEU A 264 12.62 4.57 -0.78
N TRP A 265 12.85 3.47 -0.04
CA TRP A 265 14.03 3.32 0.80
C TRP A 265 14.99 2.24 0.32
N GLY A 266 16.26 2.49 0.67
CA GLY A 266 17.24 1.45 0.78
C GLY A 266 18.05 1.20 -0.48
N ARG A 267 19.21 0.60 -0.23
CA ARG A 267 20.17 0.28 -1.28
C ARG A 267 19.63 -0.74 -2.27
N HIS A 268 19.04 -1.83 -1.79
CA HIS A 268 18.58 -2.92 -2.67
C HIS A 268 17.50 -2.46 -3.65
N VAL A 269 16.55 -1.63 -3.20
CA VAL A 269 15.54 -1.03 -4.08
C VAL A 269 16.22 -0.05 -5.05
N GLY A 270 17.07 0.85 -4.54
CA GLY A 270 17.85 1.77 -5.37
C GLY A 270 18.68 1.04 -6.43
N ASP A 271 19.27 -0.10 -6.09
CA ASP A 271 20.05 -0.92 -7.03
C ASP A 271 19.19 -1.50 -8.16
N VAL A 272 17.96 -1.97 -7.87
CA VAL A 272 17.04 -2.49 -8.92
C VAL A 272 16.71 -1.39 -9.93
N PHE A 273 16.33 -0.20 -9.47
CA PHE A 273 16.07 0.95 -10.35
C PHE A 273 17.33 1.40 -11.08
N SER A 274 18.48 1.44 -10.39
CA SER A 274 19.76 1.87 -10.97
C SER A 274 20.21 0.95 -12.10
N ARG A 275 20.04 -0.38 -11.96
CA ARG A 275 20.32 -1.34 -13.03
C ARG A 275 19.45 -1.09 -14.26
N ALA A 276 18.15 -0.86 -14.08
CA ALA A 276 17.22 -0.54 -15.17
C ALA A 276 17.61 0.77 -15.88
N LEU A 277 17.91 1.82 -15.11
CA LEU A 277 18.31 3.14 -15.63
C LEU A 277 19.63 3.10 -16.41
N ARG A 278 20.62 2.29 -15.98
CA ARG A 278 21.89 2.09 -16.72
C ARG A 278 21.68 1.28 -17.99
N ALA A 279 20.82 0.27 -17.96
CA ALA A 279 20.53 -0.58 -19.11
C ALA A 279 19.75 0.16 -20.22
N HIS A 280 18.98 1.18 -19.87
CA HIS A 280 18.07 1.86 -20.78
C HIS A 280 18.24 3.39 -20.74
N PRO A 281 18.98 3.99 -21.73
CA PRO A 281 19.34 5.41 -21.71
C PRO A 281 18.16 6.37 -21.86
N HIS A 282 17.00 5.90 -22.34
CA HIS A 282 15.78 6.69 -22.50
C HIS A 282 14.77 6.49 -21.35
N LEU A 283 15.12 5.66 -20.37
CA LEU A 283 14.27 5.41 -19.23
C LEU A 283 14.31 6.59 -18.25
N HIS A 284 13.14 7.09 -17.89
CA HIS A 284 12.92 8.09 -16.82
C HIS A 284 12.21 7.44 -15.64
N VAL A 285 12.48 7.94 -14.44
CA VAL A 285 11.76 7.55 -13.21
C VAL A 285 11.16 8.79 -12.57
N ILE A 286 9.84 8.78 -12.39
CA ILE A 286 9.08 9.75 -11.60
C ILE A 286 8.59 9.04 -10.35
N ALA A 287 8.91 9.58 -9.18
CA ALA A 287 8.42 9.07 -7.91
C ALA A 287 7.70 10.16 -7.11
N VAL A 288 6.56 9.83 -6.52
CA VAL A 288 5.81 10.70 -5.60
C VAL A 288 5.84 10.05 -4.21
N VAL A 289 6.33 10.80 -3.21
CA VAL A 289 6.55 10.29 -1.85
C VAL A 289 6.19 11.35 -0.81
N PRO A 290 5.95 10.99 0.46
CA PRO A 290 5.69 11.99 1.50
C PRO A 290 6.82 13.02 1.59
N MET A 291 6.50 14.31 1.73
CA MET A 291 7.49 15.36 1.92
C MET A 291 8.26 15.20 3.23
N HIS A 292 7.57 14.77 4.28
CA HIS A 292 8.12 14.59 5.61
C HIS A 292 7.85 13.17 6.13
N PRO A 293 8.68 12.63 7.05
CA PRO A 293 8.36 11.43 7.80
C PRO A 293 7.05 11.57 8.61
N ASP A 294 6.40 10.44 8.89
CA ASP A 294 5.13 10.38 9.63
C ASP A 294 5.22 10.90 11.08
N ARG A 295 6.41 10.86 11.71
CA ARG A 295 6.61 11.18 13.13
C ARG A 295 7.81 12.10 13.37
N ASN A 296 7.74 12.88 14.45
CA ASN A 296 8.74 13.89 14.79
C ASN A 296 9.98 13.36 15.52
N GLY A 297 9.99 12.17 16.07
CA GLY A 297 11.10 11.67 16.89
C GLY A 297 12.40 11.44 16.08
N PRO A 298 13.60 11.79 16.60
CA PRO A 298 14.86 11.59 15.88
C PRO A 298 15.14 10.11 15.59
N LEU A 299 14.70 9.19 16.45
CA LEU A 299 14.85 7.73 16.26
C LEU A 299 13.98 7.18 15.14
N THR A 300 12.92 7.87 14.76
CA THR A 300 12.05 7.49 13.64
C THR A 300 12.38 8.30 12.39
N ARG A 301 12.50 9.61 12.51
CA ARG A 301 12.72 10.55 11.40
C ARG A 301 14.05 10.33 10.68
N ILE A 302 15.15 10.24 11.43
CA ILE A 302 16.51 10.19 10.84
C ILE A 302 16.74 8.90 10.03
N PRO A 303 16.38 7.68 10.50
CA PRO A 303 16.50 6.47 9.71
C PRO A 303 15.68 6.51 8.41
N GLN A 304 14.45 7.06 8.44
CA GLN A 304 13.62 7.22 7.26
C GLN A 304 14.29 8.12 6.21
N LEU A 305 14.79 9.28 6.62
CA LEU A 305 15.53 10.19 5.75
C LEU A 305 16.81 9.56 5.21
N LEU A 306 17.51 8.75 6.00
CA LEU A 306 18.69 8.00 5.55
C LEU A 306 18.36 7.00 4.45
N GLY A 307 17.29 6.21 4.62
CA GLY A 307 16.82 5.24 3.64
C GLY A 307 16.48 5.89 2.31
N ARG A 308 15.70 6.96 2.34
CA ARG A 308 15.31 7.76 1.16
C ARG A 308 16.53 8.38 0.47
N ARG A 309 17.42 9.01 1.24
CA ARG A 309 18.65 9.59 0.72
C ARG A 309 19.46 8.57 -0.08
N ARG A 310 19.63 7.35 0.42
CA ARG A 310 20.39 6.30 -0.24
C ARG A 310 19.77 5.94 -1.59
N ALA A 311 18.49 5.59 -1.61
CA ALA A 311 17.81 5.22 -2.84
C ALA A 311 17.85 6.35 -3.89
N MET A 312 17.57 7.60 -3.49
CA MET A 312 17.61 8.74 -4.41
C MET A 312 19.01 8.96 -4.99
N LEU A 313 20.05 8.93 -4.15
CA LEU A 313 21.41 9.13 -4.64
C LEU A 313 21.85 8.02 -5.60
N ASP A 314 21.57 6.76 -5.29
CA ASP A 314 21.93 5.62 -6.12
C ASP A 314 21.29 5.73 -7.52
N MET A 315 19.99 6.07 -7.57
CA MET A 315 19.26 6.26 -8.83
C MET A 315 19.74 7.50 -9.60
N MET A 316 19.90 8.65 -8.92
CA MET A 316 20.34 9.90 -9.57
C MET A 316 21.78 9.82 -10.09
N GLN A 317 22.66 9.08 -9.41
CA GLN A 317 24.02 8.80 -9.88
C GLN A 317 24.03 7.82 -11.08
N ALA A 318 23.13 6.85 -11.08
CA ALA A 318 22.99 5.92 -12.21
C ALA A 318 22.50 6.60 -13.49
N ALA A 319 21.68 7.64 -13.36
CA ALA A 319 21.06 8.34 -14.48
C ALA A 319 20.83 9.83 -14.17
N PRO A 320 21.87 10.66 -14.26
CA PRO A 320 21.74 12.09 -14.04
C PRO A 320 20.67 12.72 -14.96
N GLY A 321 19.77 13.53 -14.37
CA GLY A 321 18.70 14.21 -15.11
C GLY A 321 17.51 13.34 -15.53
N ARG A 322 17.49 12.03 -15.18
CA ARG A 322 16.41 11.10 -15.54
C ARG A 322 15.62 10.54 -14.36
N VAL A 323 15.88 11.06 -13.16
CA VAL A 323 15.17 10.67 -11.93
C VAL A 323 14.60 11.92 -11.27
N ALA A 324 13.29 11.94 -11.08
CA ALA A 324 12.56 13.01 -10.43
C ALA A 324 11.78 12.46 -9.23
N VAL A 325 11.92 13.09 -8.08
CA VAL A 325 11.18 12.73 -6.88
C VAL A 325 10.40 13.96 -6.40
N TYR A 326 9.11 13.77 -6.16
CA TYR A 326 8.21 14.83 -5.73
C TYR A 326 7.51 14.46 -4.42
N GLY A 327 7.11 15.47 -3.67
CA GLY A 327 6.04 15.40 -2.70
C GLY A 327 4.84 16.18 -3.21
N ILE A 328 3.72 16.06 -2.54
CA ILE A 328 2.51 16.83 -2.88
C ILE A 328 2.01 17.63 -1.67
N GLU A 329 1.41 18.78 -1.96
CA GLU A 329 0.68 19.59 -1.00
C GLU A 329 -0.74 19.84 -1.49
N ASN A 330 -1.69 20.04 -0.58
CA ASN A 330 -3.04 20.43 -0.95
C ASN A 330 -3.10 21.91 -1.38
N ARG A 331 -4.27 22.37 -1.83
CA ARG A 331 -4.45 23.76 -2.28
C ARG A 331 -4.20 24.82 -1.21
N MET A 332 -4.21 24.42 0.07
CA MET A 332 -3.91 25.30 1.21
C MET A 332 -2.41 25.32 1.56
N GLY A 333 -1.57 24.57 0.84
CA GLY A 333 -0.14 24.46 1.08
C GLY A 333 0.23 23.47 2.19
N THR A 334 -0.71 22.67 2.70
CA THR A 334 -0.43 21.63 3.68
C THR A 334 0.14 20.41 2.95
N PRO A 335 1.29 19.85 3.39
CA PRO A 335 1.80 18.61 2.84
C PRO A 335 0.79 17.47 2.95
N VAL A 336 0.67 16.67 1.88
CA VAL A 336 -0.17 15.47 1.85
C VAL A 336 0.71 14.26 2.14
N TYR A 337 0.26 13.38 3.02
CA TYR A 337 0.98 12.15 3.32
C TYR A 337 0.64 11.09 2.26
N VAL A 338 1.60 10.83 1.38
CA VAL A 338 1.48 9.79 0.35
C VAL A 338 1.67 8.43 1.00
N HIS A 339 0.60 7.64 1.04
CA HIS A 339 0.61 6.28 1.58
C HIS A 339 0.29 5.23 0.50
N SER A 340 -0.01 5.65 -0.71
CA SER A 340 -0.16 4.79 -1.88
C SER A 340 1.07 3.91 -2.11
N LYS A 341 0.85 2.70 -2.62
CA LYS A 341 1.90 1.77 -3.07
C LYS A 341 1.50 1.30 -4.46
N THR A 342 1.99 2.03 -5.44
CA THR A 342 1.69 1.75 -6.85
C THR A 342 2.90 1.99 -7.73
N CYS A 343 3.03 1.19 -8.77
CA CYS A 343 4.06 1.34 -9.78
C CYS A 343 3.45 1.11 -11.17
N VAL A 344 3.76 1.99 -12.10
CA VAL A 344 3.40 1.83 -13.51
C VAL A 344 4.67 1.78 -14.34
N VAL A 345 4.84 0.73 -15.14
CA VAL A 345 5.97 0.53 -16.03
C VAL A 345 5.51 0.61 -17.48
N ASP A 346 6.00 1.62 -18.21
CA ASP A 346 5.78 1.82 -19.65
C ASP A 346 4.30 1.73 -20.08
N ASP A 347 3.36 2.12 -19.22
CA ASP A 347 1.91 1.99 -19.46
C ASP A 347 1.43 0.56 -19.78
N THR A 348 2.24 -0.48 -19.45
CA THR A 348 1.98 -1.88 -19.77
C THR A 348 1.65 -2.73 -18.58
N TRP A 349 2.22 -2.41 -17.45
CA TRP A 349 2.14 -3.14 -16.20
C TRP A 349 1.92 -2.14 -15.07
N ALA A 350 0.95 -2.43 -14.22
CA ALA A 350 0.67 -1.61 -13.05
C ALA A 350 0.49 -2.48 -11.83
N THR A 351 0.89 -1.97 -10.66
CA THR A 351 0.64 -2.61 -9.36
C THR A 351 -0.12 -1.69 -8.43
N ILE A 352 -0.95 -2.27 -7.60
CA ILE A 352 -1.56 -1.64 -6.42
C ILE A 352 -1.49 -2.66 -5.29
N GLY A 353 -0.92 -2.28 -4.15
CA GLY A 353 -0.73 -3.23 -3.06
C GLY A 353 -0.44 -2.60 -1.71
N SER A 354 -0.02 -3.45 -0.79
CA SER A 354 0.39 -3.05 0.56
C SER A 354 1.90 -2.85 0.68
N ASP A 355 2.69 -3.36 -0.27
CA ASP A 355 4.14 -3.37 -0.19
C ASP A 355 4.78 -2.03 -0.54
N ASN A 356 5.60 -1.52 0.35
CA ASN A 356 6.41 -0.34 0.10
C ASN A 356 7.68 -0.70 -0.70
N PHE A 357 8.22 0.29 -1.41
CA PHE A 357 9.52 0.19 -2.07
C PHE A 357 10.65 0.25 -1.03
N ASN A 358 10.78 -0.85 -0.27
CA ASN A 358 11.85 -1.06 0.69
C ASN A 358 12.12 -2.57 0.84
N ARG A 359 13.28 -2.92 1.38
CA ARG A 359 13.67 -4.32 1.57
C ARG A 359 12.77 -5.00 2.59
N ARG A 360 12.26 -4.26 3.57
CA ARG A 360 11.35 -4.75 4.59
C ARG A 360 10.10 -5.35 3.97
N SER A 361 9.35 -4.61 3.15
CA SER A 361 8.15 -5.10 2.47
C SER A 361 8.47 -6.20 1.46
N TRP A 362 9.63 -6.15 0.82
CA TRP A 362 9.99 -7.13 -0.19
C TRP A 362 10.48 -8.46 0.38
N THR A 363 10.80 -8.54 1.69
CA THR A 363 11.41 -9.76 2.27
C THR A 363 11.02 -10.10 3.70
N HIS A 364 10.51 -9.17 4.49
CA HIS A 364 10.44 -9.29 5.95
C HIS A 364 9.03 -9.26 6.52
N ASP A 365 8.16 -8.42 6.00
CA ASP A 365 6.75 -8.36 6.37
C ASP A 365 5.92 -9.30 5.50
N SER A 366 4.64 -9.49 5.81
CA SER A 366 3.69 -10.15 4.91
C SER A 366 2.95 -9.11 4.10
N GLU A 367 3.03 -9.20 2.77
CA GLU A 367 2.45 -8.21 1.84
C GLU A 367 1.57 -8.89 0.78
N LEU A 368 0.67 -8.09 0.20
CA LEU A 368 -0.18 -8.50 -0.92
C LEU A 368 -0.32 -7.36 -1.92
N THR A 369 -0.13 -7.68 -3.20
CA THR A 369 -0.21 -6.73 -4.31
C THR A 369 -0.90 -7.36 -5.49
N VAL A 370 -1.75 -6.61 -6.16
CA VAL A 370 -2.28 -6.96 -7.48
C VAL A 370 -1.42 -6.31 -8.56
N ALA A 371 -0.96 -7.11 -9.49
CA ALA A 371 -0.31 -6.66 -10.72
C ALA A 371 -1.28 -6.84 -11.89
N VAL A 372 -1.46 -5.80 -12.69
CA VAL A 372 -2.44 -5.76 -13.79
C VAL A 372 -1.73 -5.54 -15.13
N VAL A 373 -2.10 -6.36 -16.11
CA VAL A 373 -1.66 -6.27 -17.51
C VAL A 373 -2.89 -6.33 -18.41
N ASP A 374 -2.92 -5.54 -19.46
CA ASP A 374 -4.00 -5.62 -20.45
C ASP A 374 -3.81 -6.78 -21.42
N ARG A 375 -4.85 -7.61 -21.58
CA ARG A 375 -4.82 -8.81 -22.44
C ARG A 375 -4.50 -8.49 -23.90
N GLU A 376 -5.03 -7.40 -24.45
CA GLU A 376 -4.79 -6.98 -25.83
C GLU A 376 -3.33 -6.62 -26.09
N ARG A 377 -2.62 -6.14 -25.09
CA ARG A 377 -1.18 -5.86 -25.17
C ARG A 377 -0.32 -7.11 -25.25
N LEU A 378 -0.77 -8.20 -24.62
CA LEU A 378 -0.09 -9.49 -24.74
C LEU A 378 -0.19 -10.02 -26.18
N ALA A 379 -1.22 -9.60 -26.94
CA ALA A 379 -1.49 -10.07 -28.30
C ALA A 379 -1.00 -9.14 -29.43
N ALA A 380 -0.99 -7.83 -29.26
CA ALA A 380 -0.93 -6.87 -30.37
C ALA A 380 0.19 -5.80 -30.33
N GLY A 381 0.98 -5.68 -29.27
CA GLY A 381 2.16 -4.79 -29.23
C GLY A 381 1.95 -3.27 -29.19
N GLU A 382 0.73 -2.75 -29.38
CA GLU A 382 0.43 -1.31 -29.40
C GLU A 382 -0.42 -0.82 -28.22
N PRO A 383 -0.10 0.36 -27.64
CA PRO A 383 -0.74 0.86 -26.43
C PRO A 383 -1.91 1.80 -26.73
N THR A 384 -3.11 1.29 -26.74
CA THR A 384 -4.29 2.15 -26.64
C THR A 384 -4.99 1.95 -25.31
N SER A 385 -5.29 3.02 -24.58
CA SER A 385 -6.19 3.10 -23.41
C SER A 385 -6.11 2.02 -22.30
N GLY A 386 -4.98 1.34 -22.11
CA GLY A 386 -4.83 0.28 -21.12
C GLY A 386 -4.99 0.76 -19.67
N TYR A 387 -5.25 -0.17 -18.75
CA TYR A 387 -5.42 0.09 -17.32
C TYR A 387 -4.22 0.86 -16.73
N ALA A 388 -3.00 0.38 -17.00
CA ALA A 388 -1.78 0.99 -16.47
C ALA A 388 -1.63 2.46 -16.89
N ARG A 389 -1.92 2.78 -18.16
CA ARG A 389 -1.92 4.16 -18.65
C ARG A 389 -2.99 5.01 -17.99
N ARG A 390 -4.24 4.51 -17.91
CA ARG A 390 -5.34 5.27 -17.28
C ARG A 390 -5.04 5.56 -15.82
N LEU A 391 -4.49 4.59 -15.08
CA LEU A 391 -4.08 4.79 -13.69
C LEU A 391 -3.04 5.91 -13.59
N ARG A 392 -1.95 5.84 -14.36
CA ARG A 392 -0.90 6.86 -14.36
C ARG A 392 -1.44 8.26 -14.71
N LEU A 393 -2.32 8.35 -15.71
CA LEU A 393 -2.90 9.62 -16.11
C LEU A 393 -3.89 10.17 -15.09
N ALA A 394 -4.68 9.32 -14.43
CA ALA A 394 -5.58 9.75 -13.36
C ALA A 394 -4.80 10.35 -12.17
N LEU A 395 -3.72 9.68 -11.75
CA LEU A 395 -2.84 10.17 -10.68
C LEU A 395 -2.12 11.47 -11.09
N ALA A 396 -1.64 11.52 -12.34
CA ALA A 396 -1.02 12.73 -12.86
C ALA A 396 -2.00 13.91 -12.92
N ALA A 397 -3.27 13.66 -13.30
CA ALA A 397 -4.30 14.71 -13.33
C ALA A 397 -4.57 15.27 -11.93
N GLU A 398 -4.57 14.44 -10.90
CA GLU A 398 -4.71 14.85 -9.52
C GLU A 398 -3.53 15.72 -9.06
N HIS A 399 -2.31 15.24 -9.29
CA HIS A 399 -1.11 15.96 -8.86
C HIS A 399 -0.86 17.28 -9.61
N LEU A 400 -1.32 17.38 -10.86
CA LEU A 400 -1.28 18.61 -11.65
C LEU A 400 -2.49 19.52 -11.41
N ASP A 401 -3.44 19.06 -10.56
CA ASP A 401 -4.70 19.78 -10.29
C ASP A 401 -5.52 20.05 -11.56
N ARG A 402 -5.57 19.05 -12.46
CA ARG A 402 -6.24 19.08 -13.77
C ARG A 402 -7.41 18.12 -13.88
N GLN A 403 -7.89 17.57 -12.76
CA GLN A 403 -9.09 16.74 -12.74
C GLN A 403 -10.32 17.53 -13.18
N GLN A 404 -11.20 16.89 -13.95
CA GLN A 404 -12.44 17.47 -14.46
C GLN A 404 -13.63 16.62 -14.01
N GLN A 405 -14.86 17.11 -14.24
CA GLN A 405 -16.10 16.43 -13.85
C GLN A 405 -16.32 15.10 -14.56
N SER A 406 -15.72 14.87 -15.72
CA SER A 406 -15.78 13.60 -16.44
C SER A 406 -14.40 13.04 -16.74
N VAL A 407 -14.32 11.72 -16.92
CA VAL A 407 -13.08 11.02 -17.29
C VAL A 407 -12.55 11.55 -18.62
N ASP A 408 -13.42 11.72 -19.63
CA ASP A 408 -13.00 12.19 -20.95
C ASP A 408 -12.47 13.63 -20.92
N ALA A 409 -13.12 14.52 -20.17
CA ALA A 409 -12.64 15.89 -19.97
C ALA A 409 -11.29 15.90 -19.22
N THR A 410 -11.10 15.03 -18.24
CA THR A 410 -9.83 14.86 -17.52
C THR A 410 -8.73 14.36 -18.47
N LEU A 411 -8.99 13.34 -19.28
CA LEU A 411 -8.03 12.84 -20.26
C LEU A 411 -7.65 13.90 -21.30
N HIS A 412 -8.58 14.76 -21.71
CA HIS A 412 -8.30 15.89 -22.59
C HIS A 412 -7.40 16.93 -21.90
N ALA A 413 -7.70 17.29 -20.67
CA ALA A 413 -6.94 18.27 -19.89
C ALA A 413 -5.50 17.84 -19.58
N ILE A 414 -5.21 16.54 -19.70
CA ILE A 414 -3.90 15.94 -19.42
C ILE A 414 -3.28 15.27 -20.66
N ALA A 415 -3.73 15.64 -21.86
CA ALA A 415 -3.27 15.02 -23.10
C ALA A 415 -1.74 15.17 -23.33
N ASP A 416 -1.14 16.24 -22.82
CA ASP A 416 0.31 16.45 -22.81
C ASP A 416 1.07 15.39 -22.01
N CYS A 417 0.48 14.78 -20.98
CA CYS A 417 1.07 13.75 -20.16
C CYS A 417 0.95 12.33 -20.75
N VAL A 418 0.26 12.15 -21.88
CA VAL A 418 0.14 10.83 -22.52
C VAL A 418 1.51 10.29 -22.90
N ALA A 419 2.36 11.11 -23.52
CA ALA A 419 3.75 10.77 -23.77
C ALA A 419 4.59 10.87 -22.48
N PRO A 420 5.52 9.93 -22.22
CA PRO A 420 6.40 9.99 -21.05
C PRO A 420 7.16 11.30 -20.89
N ASP A 421 7.73 11.83 -21.98
CA ASP A 421 8.48 13.08 -21.97
C ASP A 421 7.58 14.29 -21.67
N GLY A 422 6.34 14.27 -22.14
CA GLY A 422 5.34 15.31 -21.85
C GLY A 422 4.95 15.30 -20.37
N MET A 423 4.73 14.12 -19.78
CA MET A 423 4.48 14.00 -18.33
C MET A 423 5.67 14.51 -17.51
N TRP A 424 6.90 14.14 -17.91
CA TRP A 424 8.10 14.64 -17.26
C TRP A 424 8.14 16.17 -17.27
N ALA A 425 7.95 16.79 -18.45
CA ALA A 425 7.96 18.24 -18.60
C ALA A 425 6.85 18.92 -17.78
N ALA A 426 5.63 18.38 -17.79
CA ALA A 426 4.51 18.91 -17.03
C ALA A 426 4.76 18.86 -15.51
N PHE A 427 5.32 17.77 -15.00
CA PHE A 427 5.67 17.63 -13.57
C PHE A 427 6.79 18.58 -13.17
N GLU A 428 7.86 18.68 -13.95
CA GLU A 428 8.97 19.60 -13.69
C GLU A 428 8.49 21.05 -13.71
N GLN A 429 7.67 21.44 -14.70
CA GLN A 429 7.11 22.79 -14.80
C GLN A 429 6.20 23.12 -13.60
N SER A 430 5.29 22.22 -13.25
CA SER A 430 4.37 22.41 -12.12
C SER A 430 5.13 22.56 -10.80
N ALA A 431 6.09 21.68 -10.56
CA ALA A 431 6.91 21.75 -9.34
C ALA A 431 7.77 23.02 -9.29
N ALA A 432 8.40 23.41 -10.40
CA ALA A 432 9.22 24.62 -10.46
C ALA A 432 8.40 25.90 -10.18
N GLN A 433 7.18 25.98 -10.72
CA GLN A 433 6.28 27.10 -10.46
C GLN A 433 5.88 27.18 -8.97
N LEU A 434 5.52 26.04 -8.37
CA LEU A 434 5.09 25.99 -6.99
C LEU A 434 6.27 26.22 -6.03
N ASP A 435 7.45 25.68 -6.30
CA ASP A 435 8.66 25.93 -5.54
C ASP A 435 9.11 27.41 -5.61
N ALA A 436 9.00 28.04 -6.80
CA ALA A 436 9.28 29.46 -6.96
C ALA A 436 8.27 30.35 -6.19
N TRP A 437 7.00 29.98 -6.18
CA TRP A 437 5.96 30.68 -5.41
C TRP A 437 6.25 30.65 -3.90
N HIS A 438 6.64 29.49 -3.35
CA HIS A 438 7.05 29.37 -1.94
C HIS A 438 8.33 30.18 -1.66
N ALA A 439 9.34 30.09 -2.52
CA ALA A 439 10.57 30.88 -2.38
C ALA A 439 10.30 32.39 -2.43
N GLY A 440 9.28 32.81 -3.17
CA GLY A 440 8.81 34.21 -3.25
C GLY A 440 7.94 34.65 -2.05
N GLY A 441 7.75 33.81 -1.04
CA GLY A 441 6.99 34.15 0.16
C GLY A 441 5.47 34.08 0.00
N CYS A 442 4.96 33.41 -1.02
CA CYS A 442 3.52 33.17 -1.26
C CYS A 442 2.70 34.47 -1.45
N VAL A 443 3.29 35.52 -1.99
CA VAL A 443 2.65 36.84 -2.11
C VAL A 443 1.80 37.02 -3.37
N SER A 444 1.96 36.17 -4.39
CA SER A 444 1.13 36.12 -5.61
C SER A 444 0.06 35.03 -5.50
N PRO A 445 -0.94 35.01 -6.40
CA PRO A 445 -1.86 33.87 -6.47
C PRO A 445 -1.09 32.55 -6.59
N ARG A 446 -1.55 31.53 -5.86
CA ARG A 446 -0.94 30.20 -5.89
C ARG A 446 -1.05 29.60 -7.29
N PRO A 447 0.07 29.10 -7.87
CA PRO A 447 0.01 28.40 -9.14
C PRO A 447 -0.78 27.07 -9.03
N THR A 448 -1.33 26.64 -10.16
CA THR A 448 -2.03 25.36 -10.27
C THR A 448 -1.03 24.19 -10.11
N GLY A 449 -1.49 23.11 -9.50
CA GLY A 449 -0.69 21.91 -9.24
C GLY A 449 -0.31 21.76 -7.77
N ARG A 450 0.18 20.57 -7.43
CA ARG A 450 0.45 20.16 -6.05
C ARG A 450 1.88 19.69 -5.83
N LEU A 451 2.66 19.57 -6.90
CA LEU A 451 3.98 18.96 -6.89
C LEU A 451 5.05 19.87 -6.28
N ARG A 452 5.85 19.34 -5.39
CA ARG A 452 7.04 19.96 -4.81
C ARG A 452 8.25 19.09 -5.12
N ARG A 453 9.30 19.69 -5.71
CA ARG A 453 10.51 18.95 -6.02
C ARG A 453 11.24 18.54 -4.74
N LEU A 454 11.56 17.24 -4.61
CA LEU A 454 12.35 16.74 -3.49
C LEU A 454 13.79 16.46 -3.91
N HIS A 455 14.71 16.84 -3.02
CA HIS A 455 16.14 16.54 -3.16
C HIS A 455 16.58 15.52 -2.10
N PRO A 456 17.69 14.79 -2.35
CA PRO A 456 18.21 13.86 -1.35
C PRO A 456 18.41 14.56 0.00
N PRO A 457 17.81 14.04 1.10
CA PRO A 457 17.89 14.70 2.40
C PRO A 457 19.33 15.02 2.85
N ALA A 458 19.58 16.23 3.31
CA ALA A 458 20.88 16.62 3.85
C ALA A 458 21.05 16.03 5.27
N LEU A 459 22.03 15.16 5.45
CA LEU A 459 22.38 14.54 6.75
C LEU A 459 23.89 14.64 6.96
N SER A 460 24.32 15.05 8.15
CA SER A 460 25.74 15.08 8.52
C SER A 460 26.36 13.68 8.49
N SER A 461 27.67 13.57 8.31
CA SER A 461 28.37 12.29 8.29
C SER A 461 28.18 11.52 9.61
N LEU A 462 28.23 12.21 10.75
CA LEU A 462 28.01 11.62 12.06
C LEU A 462 26.58 11.09 12.21
N THR A 463 25.57 11.89 11.82
CA THR A 463 24.15 11.48 11.84
C THR A 463 23.93 10.23 10.98
N ARG A 464 24.54 10.19 9.79
CA ARG A 464 24.44 9.00 8.91
C ARG A 464 25.04 7.76 9.56
N LEU A 465 26.23 7.89 10.16
CA LEU A 465 26.89 6.77 10.84
C LEU A 465 26.04 6.21 11.99
N LEU A 466 25.51 7.06 12.83
CA LEU A 466 24.68 6.68 13.99
C LEU A 466 23.32 6.10 13.58
N ALA A 467 22.76 6.54 12.46
CA ALA A 467 21.46 6.08 11.99
C ALA A 467 21.47 4.73 11.25
N VAL A 468 22.65 4.27 10.79
CA VAL A 468 22.76 3.01 10.03
C VAL A 468 22.28 1.78 10.80
N PRO A 469 22.73 1.52 12.07
CA PRO A 469 22.28 0.35 12.80
C PRO A 469 20.77 0.30 13.03
N PRO A 470 20.11 1.33 13.59
CA PRO A 470 18.65 1.31 13.76
C PRO A 470 17.90 1.24 12.42
N TYR A 471 18.43 1.86 11.35
CA TYR A 471 17.85 1.73 10.02
C TYR A 471 17.82 0.27 9.54
N LEU A 472 18.96 -0.42 9.57
CA LEU A 472 19.07 -1.79 9.07
C LEU A 472 18.32 -2.83 9.91
N VAL A 473 18.14 -2.58 11.22
CA VAL A 473 17.52 -3.54 12.14
C VAL A 473 16.02 -3.31 12.30
N LEU A 474 15.58 -2.05 12.36
CA LEU A 474 14.19 -1.70 12.67
C LEU A 474 13.39 -1.22 11.45
N HIS A 475 14.01 -0.42 10.59
CA HIS A 475 13.28 0.22 9.48
C HIS A 475 13.35 -0.59 8.20
N ASP A 476 14.52 -1.15 7.85
CA ASP A 476 14.72 -1.88 6.60
C ASP A 476 15.45 -3.22 6.81
N PRO A 477 14.92 -4.12 7.69
CA PRO A 477 15.52 -5.41 7.97
C PRO A 477 15.48 -6.34 6.74
N ASP A 478 16.38 -7.32 6.75
CA ASP A 478 16.47 -8.35 5.70
C ASP A 478 15.77 -9.64 6.14
N GLY A 479 14.69 -9.97 5.47
CA GLY A 479 13.88 -11.17 5.71
C GLY A 479 14.26 -12.39 4.87
N ARG A 480 15.22 -12.26 3.94
CA ARG A 480 15.64 -13.36 3.07
C ARG A 480 16.27 -14.53 3.85
N PRO A 481 16.24 -15.74 3.29
CA PRO A 481 17.06 -16.84 3.79
C PRO A 481 18.54 -16.47 3.87
N ARG A 482 19.28 -17.04 4.81
CA ARG A 482 20.70 -16.68 5.06
C ARG A 482 21.60 -16.79 3.81
N GLY A 483 21.33 -17.78 2.95
CA GLY A 483 22.08 -17.96 1.71
C GLY A 483 21.95 -16.78 0.72
N LEU A 484 20.77 -16.16 0.66
CA LEU A 484 20.49 -15.01 -0.22
C LEU A 484 20.88 -13.66 0.38
N GLN A 485 21.10 -13.57 1.69
CA GLN A 485 21.45 -12.28 2.32
C GLN A 485 22.83 -11.73 1.89
N ARG A 486 23.66 -12.56 1.26
CA ARG A 486 25.01 -12.19 0.75
C ARG A 486 25.00 -11.87 -0.75
N SER A 487 23.88 -12.01 -1.42
CA SER A 487 23.70 -11.65 -2.84
C SER A 487 22.81 -10.42 -2.97
N ASP A 488 22.82 -9.82 -4.17
CA ASP A 488 21.90 -8.74 -4.54
C ASP A 488 20.56 -9.30 -5.10
N ASP A 489 20.36 -10.63 -5.08
CA ASP A 489 19.15 -11.30 -5.55
C ASP A 489 18.07 -11.34 -4.45
N PHE A 490 16.81 -11.35 -4.88
CA PHE A 490 15.65 -11.47 -4.00
C PHE A 490 15.08 -12.89 -3.97
#